data_06bbf685fd648c19bf544afbd1232a67
#
_entry.id   06bbf685fd648c19bf544afbd1232a67
#
_cell.length_a   1.000
_cell.length_b   1.000
_cell.length_c   1.000
_cell.angle_alpha   90.00
_cell.angle_beta   90.00
_cell.angle_gamma   90.00
#
_symmetry.space_group_name_H-M   'P 1'
#
loop_
_entity.id
_entity.type
_entity.pdbx_description
1 polymer ?
#
loop_
_entity_poly.entity_id
_entity_poly.type
_entity_poly.pdbx_seq_one_letter_code
_entity_poly.pdbx_strand_id
1 'polypeptide(L)'
;MRRFVSLLTIMLISTTMCMAGMSNSRLRKEARFLTDKMAYELDLTLAQYNDVYEINYDFIDGIRDLMDEVVLGFEWALDDYYMYLDMRNDDLRWVLSSYQYHKFMQKEYFFRPVHVTNNNWAFRVYVHYSNRNHFFRDKPYHYRSYCGAHSRFHVGHVSFYQDRHKHSHYPNHVSIRHDKHNFVAHRHADFGSVAIRPNTNKRPETVTTRTSRSSRTPDKVSSSKPSRENANSSRNQSNSKNTSTAPSRSQRTTVTNSSNQNSRNQSSSSSRGGDTRSSRPTKRSSGR
;
A
#
# COMPACT_ATOMS: atom_id res chain seq x y z
N MET A 1 -13.08 56.65 7.02
CA MET A 1 -14.00 55.50 6.89
C MET A 1 -13.68 54.61 5.66
N ARG A 2 -13.51 55.12 4.45
CA ARG A 2 -13.22 54.27 3.25
C ARG A 2 -11.95 53.40 3.37
N ARG A 3 -10.89 53.88 4.04
CA ARG A 3 -9.65 53.11 4.22
C ARG A 3 -9.77 51.97 5.24
N PHE A 4 -10.61 52.07 6.22
CA PHE A 4 -10.89 51.00 7.22
C PHE A 4 -11.74 49.89 6.63
N VAL A 5 -12.69 50.22 5.73
CA VAL A 5 -13.50 49.22 5.03
C VAL A 5 -12.63 48.39 4.09
N SER A 6 -11.66 48.99 3.39
CA SER A 6 -10.70 48.25 2.52
C SER A 6 -9.78 47.33 3.31
N LEU A 7 -9.31 47.71 4.49
CA LEU A 7 -8.50 46.83 5.35
C LEU A 7 -9.31 45.67 5.92
N LEU A 8 -10.57 45.90 6.29
CA LEU A 8 -11.46 44.84 6.79
C LEU A 8 -11.82 43.84 5.69
N THR A 9 -12.03 44.28 4.44
CA THR A 9 -12.30 43.38 3.31
C THR A 9 -11.05 42.56 2.94
N ILE A 10 -9.84 43.10 3.03
CA ILE A 10 -8.59 42.35 2.79
C ILE A 10 -8.39 41.30 3.88
N MET A 11 -8.74 41.61 5.12
CA MET A 11 -8.64 40.63 6.24
C MET A 11 -9.69 39.50 6.16
N LEU A 12 -10.85 39.74 5.55
CA LEU A 12 -11.90 38.71 5.36
C LEU A 12 -11.58 37.76 4.20
N ILE A 13 -10.74 38.16 3.21
CA ILE A 13 -10.41 37.33 2.05
C ILE A 13 -9.28 36.35 2.37
N SER A 14 -8.53 36.55 3.46
CA SER A 14 -7.38 35.71 3.80
C SER A 14 -7.70 34.42 4.57
N THR A 15 -8.98 34.09 4.82
CA THR A 15 -9.38 32.92 5.61
C THR A 15 -9.99 31.77 4.82
N THR A 16 -9.99 31.81 3.50
CA THR A 16 -10.25 30.59 2.74
C THR A 16 -8.96 29.76 2.70
N MET A 17 -8.62 29.11 3.80
CA MET A 17 -7.74 27.95 3.78
C MET A 17 -8.45 26.89 2.95
N CYS A 18 -8.15 26.88 1.66
CA CYS A 18 -8.50 25.79 0.77
C CYS A 18 -7.82 24.53 1.35
N MET A 19 -8.56 23.70 2.05
CA MET A 19 -8.15 22.36 2.45
C MET A 19 -7.99 21.56 1.15
N ALA A 20 -6.90 21.84 0.42
CA ALA A 20 -6.55 21.07 -0.75
C ALA A 20 -6.04 19.73 -0.29
N GLY A 21 -6.84 18.70 -0.48
CA GLY A 21 -6.46 17.31 -0.20
C GLY A 21 -5.09 16.99 -0.82
N MET A 22 -4.37 16.05 -0.24
CA MET A 22 -3.02 15.68 -0.68
C MET A 22 -3.02 15.25 -2.15
N SER A 23 -2.20 15.92 -2.99
CA SER A 23 -2.04 15.57 -4.40
C SER A 23 -1.39 14.19 -4.58
N ASN A 24 -1.67 13.51 -5.71
CA ASN A 24 -1.05 12.21 -6.04
C ASN A 24 0.50 12.28 -6.09
N SER A 25 1.07 13.41 -6.50
CA SER A 25 2.52 13.60 -6.51
C SER A 25 3.09 13.63 -5.08
N ARG A 26 2.40 14.33 -4.17
CA ARG A 26 2.78 14.37 -2.75
C ARG A 26 2.59 13.00 -2.10
N LEU A 27 1.47 12.33 -2.36
CA LEU A 27 1.21 10.96 -1.87
C LEU A 27 2.36 10.01 -2.23
N ARG A 28 2.76 9.96 -3.52
CA ARG A 28 3.88 9.13 -3.97
C ARG A 28 5.19 9.47 -3.26
N LYS A 29 5.46 10.75 -3.03
CA LYS A 29 6.66 11.20 -2.32
C LYS A 29 6.64 10.76 -0.85
N GLU A 30 5.51 10.90 -0.17
CA GLU A 30 5.34 10.49 1.23
C GLU A 30 5.46 8.96 1.37
N ALA A 31 4.78 8.19 0.51
CA ALA A 31 4.87 6.73 0.49
C ALA A 31 6.31 6.26 0.25
N ARG A 32 7.02 6.85 -0.72
CA ARG A 32 8.43 6.55 -0.98
C ARG A 32 9.30 6.89 0.22
N PHE A 33 9.09 8.05 0.84
CA PHE A 33 9.93 8.48 1.97
C PHE A 33 9.78 7.53 3.16
N LEU A 34 8.56 7.20 3.54
CA LEU A 34 8.29 6.24 4.61
C LEU A 34 8.90 4.86 4.30
N THR A 35 8.70 4.37 3.09
CA THR A 35 9.23 3.07 2.63
C THR A 35 10.76 3.04 2.61
N ASP A 36 11.40 4.11 2.16
CA ASP A 36 12.86 4.22 2.10
C ASP A 36 13.49 4.11 3.50
N LYS A 37 12.88 4.77 4.50
CA LYS A 37 13.36 4.70 5.89
C LYS A 37 13.10 3.32 6.51
N MET A 38 11.94 2.72 6.21
CA MET A 38 11.67 1.33 6.60
C MET A 38 12.67 0.37 5.97
N ALA A 39 12.99 0.54 4.68
CA ALA A 39 13.93 -0.32 3.98
C ALA A 39 15.34 -0.24 4.54
N TYR A 40 15.79 0.94 4.94
CA TYR A 40 17.08 1.15 5.57
C TYR A 40 17.13 0.52 6.97
N GLU A 41 16.15 0.77 7.82
CA GLU A 41 16.19 0.33 9.21
C GLU A 41 15.84 -1.15 9.40
N LEU A 42 14.98 -1.71 8.54
CA LEU A 42 14.55 -3.11 8.61
C LEU A 42 15.34 -4.02 7.68
N ASP A 43 16.31 -3.47 6.94
CA ASP A 43 17.13 -4.20 5.96
C ASP A 43 16.28 -4.98 4.96
N LEU A 44 15.38 -4.27 4.27
CA LEU A 44 14.47 -4.89 3.31
C LEU A 44 15.22 -5.31 2.04
N THR A 45 14.86 -6.46 1.49
CA THR A 45 15.26 -6.84 0.13
C THR A 45 14.60 -5.92 -0.90
N LEU A 46 15.07 -5.94 -2.16
CA LEU A 46 14.45 -5.12 -3.22
C LEU A 46 12.99 -5.51 -3.48
N ALA A 47 12.67 -6.81 -3.41
CA ALA A 47 11.30 -7.28 -3.57
C ALA A 47 10.40 -6.76 -2.44
N GLN A 48 10.83 -6.88 -1.18
CA GLN A 48 10.11 -6.32 -0.04
C GLN A 48 9.96 -4.80 -0.13
N TYR A 49 11.00 -4.09 -0.57
CA TYR A 49 10.96 -2.63 -0.74
C TYR A 49 9.87 -2.18 -1.71
N ASN A 50 9.72 -2.88 -2.84
CA ASN A 50 8.68 -2.57 -3.82
C ASN A 50 7.28 -2.83 -3.25
N ASP A 51 7.06 -3.99 -2.63
CA ASP A 51 5.76 -4.34 -2.04
C ASP A 51 5.40 -3.42 -0.85
N VAL A 52 6.36 -3.07 0.02
CA VAL A 52 6.17 -2.11 1.12
C VAL A 52 5.83 -0.71 0.59
N TYR A 53 6.36 -0.31 -0.58
CA TYR A 53 5.97 0.95 -1.20
C TYR A 53 4.49 0.95 -1.61
N GLU A 54 4.01 -0.11 -2.23
CA GLU A 54 2.62 -0.25 -2.64
C GLU A 54 1.68 -0.24 -1.42
N ILE A 55 2.04 -0.97 -0.36
CA ILE A 55 1.29 -0.98 0.91
C ILE A 55 1.21 0.41 1.54
N ASN A 56 2.32 1.12 1.61
CA ASN A 56 2.35 2.48 2.15
C ASN A 56 1.59 3.47 1.26
N TYR A 57 1.63 3.28 -0.07
CA TYR A 57 0.84 4.06 -1.00
C TYR A 57 -0.65 3.89 -0.73
N ASP A 58 -1.15 2.65 -0.66
CA ASP A 58 -2.56 2.33 -0.42
C ASP A 58 -3.06 2.88 0.91
N PHE A 59 -2.24 2.77 1.95
CA PHE A 59 -2.54 3.36 3.25
C PHE A 59 -2.69 4.87 3.17
N ILE A 60 -1.71 5.57 2.58
CA ILE A 60 -1.74 7.05 2.50
C ILE A 60 -2.87 7.52 1.60
N ASP A 61 -3.16 6.80 0.50
CA ASP A 61 -4.29 7.08 -0.38
C ASP A 61 -5.63 6.98 0.36
N GLY A 62 -5.78 5.93 1.17
CA GLY A 62 -6.98 5.70 1.98
C GLY A 62 -7.21 6.76 3.06
N ILE A 63 -6.14 7.26 3.68
CA ILE A 63 -6.28 8.21 4.79
C ILE A 63 -6.27 9.69 4.36
N ARG A 64 -5.71 10.04 3.20
CA ARG A 64 -5.47 11.45 2.81
C ARG A 64 -6.72 12.33 2.82
N ASP A 65 -7.87 11.75 2.45
CA ASP A 65 -9.13 12.48 2.34
C ASP A 65 -9.93 12.47 3.66
N LEU A 66 -9.56 11.62 4.63
CA LEU A 66 -10.24 11.54 5.92
C LEU A 66 -9.49 12.23 7.07
N MET A 67 -8.22 12.59 6.87
CA MET A 67 -7.41 13.18 7.94
C MET A 67 -7.87 14.58 8.37
N ASP A 68 -8.55 15.31 7.50
CA ASP A 68 -9.14 16.60 7.86
C ASP A 68 -10.29 16.40 8.85
N GLU A 69 -11.12 15.36 8.67
CA GLU A 69 -12.18 14.98 9.59
C GLU A 69 -11.62 14.41 10.91
N VAL A 70 -10.49 13.68 10.85
CA VAL A 70 -9.77 13.25 12.06
C VAL A 70 -9.32 14.45 12.88
N VAL A 71 -8.71 15.45 12.26
CA VAL A 71 -8.28 16.70 12.93
C VAL A 71 -9.47 17.46 13.52
N LEU A 72 -10.61 17.43 12.84
CA LEU A 72 -11.87 18.01 13.34
C LEU A 72 -12.52 17.20 14.46
N GLY A 73 -11.99 16.01 14.80
CA GLY A 73 -12.45 15.18 15.90
C GLY A 73 -13.70 14.34 15.61
N PHE A 74 -13.97 14.02 14.34
CA PHE A 74 -15.04 13.09 14.00
C PHE A 74 -14.64 11.66 14.37
N GLU A 75 -15.43 11.02 15.21
CA GLU A 75 -15.14 9.68 15.74
C GLU A 75 -15.11 8.61 14.63
N TRP A 76 -16.02 8.69 13.64
CA TRP A 76 -16.02 7.78 12.49
C TRP A 76 -14.73 7.87 11.67
N ALA A 77 -14.15 9.07 11.53
CA ALA A 77 -12.90 9.25 10.78
C ALA A 77 -11.69 8.68 11.53
N LEU A 78 -11.70 8.78 12.87
CA LEU A 78 -10.71 8.13 13.72
C LEU A 78 -10.78 6.59 13.60
N ASP A 79 -12.00 6.04 13.60
CA ASP A 79 -12.21 4.60 13.45
C ASP A 79 -11.77 4.11 12.07
N ASP A 80 -12.12 4.82 11.00
CA ASP A 80 -11.67 4.54 9.64
C ASP A 80 -10.13 4.64 9.51
N TYR A 81 -9.48 5.63 10.14
CA TYR A 81 -8.02 5.73 10.17
C TYR A 81 -7.39 4.46 10.77
N TYR A 82 -7.87 3.99 11.92
CA TYR A 82 -7.33 2.78 12.54
C TYR A 82 -7.64 1.52 11.75
N MET A 83 -8.76 1.48 11.02
CA MET A 83 -9.06 0.41 10.07
C MET A 83 -7.99 0.35 8.95
N TYR A 84 -7.68 1.48 8.31
CA TYR A 84 -6.62 1.56 7.29
C TYR A 84 -5.25 1.19 7.85
N LEU A 85 -4.96 1.63 9.09
CA LEU A 85 -3.70 1.32 9.75
C LEU A 85 -3.54 -0.17 10.04
N ASP A 86 -4.59 -0.82 10.54
CA ASP A 86 -4.59 -2.26 10.81
C ASP A 86 -4.45 -3.08 9.52
N MET A 87 -5.14 -2.69 8.44
CA MET A 87 -4.99 -3.32 7.13
C MET A 87 -3.56 -3.19 6.61
N ARG A 88 -2.97 -2.00 6.68
CA ARG A 88 -1.57 -1.77 6.31
C ARG A 88 -0.61 -2.65 7.11
N ASN A 89 -0.77 -2.68 8.43
CA ASN A 89 0.12 -3.42 9.31
C ASN A 89 -0.01 -4.94 9.09
N ASP A 90 -1.20 -5.44 8.77
CA ASP A 90 -1.38 -6.85 8.41
C ASP A 90 -0.81 -7.18 7.01
N ASP A 91 -0.90 -6.28 6.03
CA ASP A 91 -0.23 -6.46 4.74
C ASP A 91 1.31 -6.48 4.89
N LEU A 92 1.85 -5.59 5.73
CA LEU A 92 3.27 -5.60 6.08
C LEU A 92 3.69 -6.90 6.77
N ARG A 93 2.83 -7.55 7.55
CA ARG A 93 3.08 -8.84 8.19
C ARG A 93 3.36 -9.95 7.17
N TRP A 94 2.72 -9.89 6.00
CA TRP A 94 2.93 -10.86 4.91
C TRP A 94 4.20 -10.58 4.09
N VAL A 95 4.68 -9.34 4.07
CA VAL A 95 5.88 -8.94 3.32
C VAL A 95 7.15 -9.05 4.18
N LEU A 96 7.05 -8.71 5.46
CA LEU A 96 8.19 -8.70 6.39
C LEU A 96 8.43 -10.10 6.98
N SER A 97 9.69 -10.49 7.14
CA SER A 97 10.02 -11.65 7.97
C SER A 97 9.60 -11.42 9.42
N SER A 98 9.43 -12.50 10.19
CA SER A 98 9.06 -12.41 11.61
C SER A 98 9.98 -11.49 12.40
N TYR A 99 11.29 -11.54 12.14
CA TYR A 99 12.28 -10.66 12.76
C TYR A 99 12.10 -9.19 12.35
N GLN A 100 11.92 -8.92 11.04
CA GLN A 100 11.70 -7.57 10.53
C GLN A 100 10.39 -6.98 11.06
N TYR A 101 9.32 -7.78 11.13
CA TYR A 101 8.04 -7.34 11.66
C TYR A 101 8.12 -7.01 13.16
N HIS A 102 8.87 -7.80 13.94
CA HIS A 102 9.12 -7.49 15.35
C HIS A 102 9.86 -6.15 15.52
N LYS A 103 10.91 -5.90 14.72
CA LYS A 103 11.60 -4.59 14.69
C LYS A 103 10.68 -3.45 14.26
N PHE A 104 9.79 -3.70 13.28
CA PHE A 104 8.80 -2.74 12.80
C PHE A 104 7.85 -2.31 13.91
N MET A 105 7.30 -3.26 14.67
CA MET A 105 6.39 -2.96 15.80
C MET A 105 7.04 -2.13 16.91
N GLN A 106 8.34 -2.28 17.14
CA GLN A 106 9.08 -1.50 18.13
C GLN A 106 9.31 -0.04 17.72
N LYS A 107 9.13 0.29 16.45
CA LYS A 107 9.35 1.65 15.93
C LYS A 107 8.00 2.34 15.70
N GLU A 108 7.60 3.15 16.66
CA GLU A 108 6.33 3.85 16.64
C GLU A 108 6.12 4.64 15.35
N TYR A 109 7.15 5.32 14.87
CA TYR A 109 7.10 6.11 13.63
C TYR A 109 6.93 5.28 12.35
N PHE A 110 7.08 3.96 12.41
CA PHE A 110 6.71 3.03 11.35
C PHE A 110 5.39 2.34 11.64
N PHE A 111 5.18 1.86 12.87
CA PHE A 111 4.02 1.07 13.26
C PHE A 111 2.73 1.90 13.32
N ARG A 112 2.82 3.14 13.85
CA ARG A 112 1.76 4.14 13.91
C ARG A 112 2.28 5.46 13.31
N PRO A 113 2.35 5.56 11.96
CA PRO A 113 3.16 6.58 11.29
C PRO A 113 2.59 7.99 11.34
N VAL A 114 1.32 8.17 11.70
CA VAL A 114 0.65 9.48 11.69
C VAL A 114 0.35 9.97 13.09
N HIS A 115 0.48 11.26 13.30
CA HIS A 115 0.05 11.96 14.51
C HIS A 115 -0.57 13.33 14.18
N VAL A 116 -1.33 13.88 15.12
CA VAL A 116 -1.85 15.24 15.03
C VAL A 116 -1.19 16.12 16.08
N THR A 117 -0.72 17.28 15.66
CA THR A 117 -0.16 18.31 16.52
C THR A 117 -0.56 19.70 15.99
N ASN A 118 -1.02 20.60 16.87
CA ASN A 118 -1.41 21.96 16.49
C ASN A 118 -2.41 22.00 15.32
N ASN A 119 -3.46 21.17 15.38
CA ASN A 119 -4.50 21.04 14.36
C ASN A 119 -3.96 20.66 12.96
N ASN A 120 -2.77 20.07 12.90
CA ASN A 120 -2.21 19.56 11.67
C ASN A 120 -1.78 18.12 11.85
N TRP A 121 -1.99 17.30 10.85
CA TRP A 121 -1.48 15.94 10.85
C TRP A 121 -0.14 15.85 10.11
N ALA A 122 0.72 14.96 10.58
CA ALA A 122 2.04 14.74 10.03
C ALA A 122 2.51 13.30 10.20
N PHE A 123 3.49 12.90 9.38
CA PHE A 123 4.15 11.63 9.55
C PHE A 123 5.24 11.72 10.63
N ARG A 124 5.21 10.82 11.62
CA ARG A 124 6.20 10.74 12.71
C ARG A 124 7.62 10.52 12.22
N VAL A 125 7.78 9.85 11.09
CA VAL A 125 9.09 9.59 10.49
C VAL A 125 9.91 10.87 10.24
N TYR A 126 9.26 12.01 10.08
CA TYR A 126 9.93 13.31 9.91
C TYR A 126 10.59 13.87 11.17
N VAL A 127 10.19 13.37 12.35
CA VAL A 127 10.85 13.71 13.61
C VAL A 127 12.26 13.08 13.66
N HIS A 128 12.39 11.87 13.12
CA HIS A 128 13.65 11.13 13.08
C HIS A 128 14.50 11.46 11.83
N TYR A 129 13.85 11.77 10.72
CA TYR A 129 14.49 12.05 9.44
C TYR A 129 14.05 13.42 8.90
N SER A 130 14.70 14.48 9.38
CA SER A 130 14.36 15.87 9.04
C SER A 130 14.62 16.23 7.58
N ASN A 131 15.64 15.61 6.94
CA ASN A 131 15.96 15.83 5.53
C ASN A 131 15.01 15.03 4.61
N ARG A 132 13.94 15.69 4.17
CA ARG A 132 12.90 15.09 3.31
C ARG A 132 13.34 14.80 1.87
N ASN A 133 14.54 15.17 1.48
CA ASN A 133 15.08 14.94 0.14
C ASN A 133 16.19 13.87 0.13
N HIS A 134 16.58 13.37 1.31
CA HIS A 134 17.57 12.31 1.40
C HIS A 134 16.88 10.96 1.30
N PHE A 135 17.37 10.11 0.38
CA PHE A 135 16.91 8.74 0.17
C PHE A 135 18.10 7.80 0.16
N PHE A 136 17.96 6.65 0.79
CA PHE A 136 18.96 5.58 0.84
C PHE A 136 18.90 4.67 -0.38
N ARG A 137 17.72 4.60 -1.03
CA ARG A 137 17.45 3.72 -2.17
C ARG A 137 16.87 4.50 -3.35
N ASP A 138 17.04 3.94 -4.53
CA ASP A 138 16.39 4.42 -5.74
C ASP A 138 14.86 4.35 -5.64
N LYS A 139 14.18 4.92 -6.63
CA LYS A 139 12.72 4.87 -6.68
C LYS A 139 12.23 3.42 -6.83
N PRO A 140 11.17 3.03 -6.12
CA PRO A 140 10.53 1.73 -6.32
C PRO A 140 10.12 1.52 -7.77
N TYR A 141 10.05 0.26 -8.20
CA TYR A 141 9.77 -0.09 -9.60
C TYR A 141 8.48 0.57 -10.12
N HIS A 142 7.38 0.48 -9.34
CA HIS A 142 6.09 1.06 -9.70
C HIS A 142 5.85 2.49 -9.18
N TYR A 143 6.91 3.25 -8.86
CA TYR A 143 6.79 4.58 -8.26
C TYR A 143 5.84 5.53 -9.00
N ARG A 144 5.84 5.51 -10.33
CA ARG A 144 5.01 6.40 -11.16
C ARG A 144 3.69 5.77 -11.60
N SER A 145 3.67 4.45 -11.79
CA SER A 145 2.56 3.72 -12.40
C SER A 145 1.58 3.15 -11.38
N TYR A 146 2.01 2.91 -10.13
CA TYR A 146 1.12 2.37 -9.12
C TYR A 146 -0.01 3.35 -8.76
N CYS A 147 -1.22 2.83 -8.67
CA CYS A 147 -2.44 3.59 -8.39
C CYS A 147 -3.45 2.82 -7.52
N GLY A 148 -2.97 1.95 -6.62
CA GLY A 148 -3.83 1.27 -5.64
C GLY A 148 -4.37 -0.09 -6.07
N ALA A 149 -3.80 -0.72 -7.11
CA ALA A 149 -4.32 -1.98 -7.67
C ALA A 149 -4.34 -3.15 -6.65
N HIS A 150 -3.46 -3.14 -5.66
CA HIS A 150 -3.32 -4.20 -4.65
C HIS A 150 -4.00 -3.86 -3.32
N SER A 151 -4.69 -2.72 -3.25
CA SER A 151 -5.47 -2.34 -2.07
C SER A 151 -6.53 -3.41 -1.76
N ARG A 152 -6.71 -3.74 -0.48
CA ARG A 152 -7.72 -4.71 -0.01
C ARG A 152 -9.13 -4.39 -0.50
N PHE A 153 -9.45 -3.13 -0.70
CA PHE A 153 -10.75 -2.71 -1.26
C PHE A 153 -10.94 -3.15 -2.73
N HIS A 154 -9.84 -3.37 -3.46
CA HIS A 154 -9.87 -3.84 -4.85
C HIS A 154 -9.71 -5.35 -4.98
N VAL A 155 -9.11 -6.02 -3.98
CA VAL A 155 -8.80 -7.46 -4.03
C VAL A 155 -9.65 -8.31 -3.08
N GLY A 156 -10.86 -7.86 -2.73
CA GLY A 156 -11.81 -8.65 -1.96
C GLY A 156 -11.53 -8.71 -0.45
N HIS A 157 -10.96 -7.67 0.12
CA HIS A 157 -10.66 -7.51 1.56
C HIS A 157 -9.63 -8.49 2.15
N VAL A 158 -8.92 -9.24 1.30
CA VAL A 158 -7.80 -10.09 1.70
C VAL A 158 -6.47 -9.42 1.34
N SER A 159 -5.37 -9.86 1.96
CA SER A 159 -4.04 -9.35 1.61
C SER A 159 -3.61 -9.88 0.25
N PHE A 160 -3.27 -9.00 -0.68
CA PHE A 160 -2.64 -9.36 -1.95
C PHE A 160 -1.26 -10.00 -1.75
N TYR A 161 -0.60 -9.68 -0.64
CA TYR A 161 0.78 -10.10 -0.34
C TYR A 161 0.88 -11.44 0.38
N GLN A 162 -0.25 -12.07 0.70
CA GLN A 162 -0.27 -13.39 1.30
C GLN A 162 0.45 -14.39 0.40
N ASP A 163 1.36 -15.19 0.99
CA ASP A 163 2.13 -16.25 0.32
C ASP A 163 3.09 -15.80 -0.80
N ARG A 164 3.29 -14.48 -1.00
CA ARG A 164 4.24 -13.96 -2.00
C ARG A 164 5.70 -14.09 -1.57
N HIS A 165 5.99 -13.97 -0.29
CA HIS A 165 7.33 -14.08 0.27
C HIS A 165 7.52 -15.41 1.00
N LYS A 166 8.58 -16.16 0.59
CA LYS A 166 8.88 -17.49 1.13
C LYS A 166 9.76 -17.44 2.38
N HIS A 167 9.35 -16.71 3.38
CA HIS A 167 10.02 -16.68 4.69
C HIS A 167 9.01 -16.86 5.81
N SER A 168 9.49 -17.12 7.03
CA SER A 168 8.62 -17.18 8.21
C SER A 168 8.04 -15.81 8.51
N HIS A 169 6.72 -15.71 8.50
CA HIS A 169 5.97 -14.51 8.84
C HIS A 169 5.69 -14.42 10.34
N TYR A 170 5.41 -13.21 10.81
CA TYR A 170 4.92 -13.04 12.18
C TYR A 170 3.52 -13.69 12.30
N PRO A 171 3.33 -14.61 13.27
CA PRO A 171 2.16 -15.51 13.24
C PRO A 171 0.85 -14.77 13.57
N ASN A 172 0.90 -13.77 14.44
CA ASN A 172 -0.30 -13.15 14.98
C ASN A 172 -0.69 -11.89 14.22
N HIS A 173 -1.96 -11.77 13.87
CA HIS A 173 -2.51 -10.51 13.43
C HIS A 173 -2.54 -9.52 14.61
N VAL A 174 -1.94 -8.33 14.42
CA VAL A 174 -1.92 -7.27 15.41
C VAL A 174 -2.91 -6.19 14.97
N SER A 175 -3.99 -6.01 15.71
CA SER A 175 -4.97 -4.96 15.47
C SER A 175 -4.90 -3.92 16.58
N ILE A 176 -4.61 -2.67 16.20
CA ILE A 176 -4.60 -1.55 17.13
C ILE A 176 -6.03 -1.16 17.48
N ARG A 177 -6.93 -1.15 16.48
CA ARG A 177 -8.34 -0.81 16.64
C ARG A 177 -9.06 -1.70 17.66
N HIS A 178 -8.69 -2.99 17.71
CA HIS A 178 -9.32 -3.99 18.60
C HIS A 178 -8.48 -4.32 19.83
N ASP A 179 -7.39 -3.60 20.08
CA ASP A 179 -6.58 -3.76 21.29
C ASP A 179 -7.28 -3.14 22.50
N LYS A 180 -8.02 -3.96 23.23
CA LYS A 180 -8.80 -3.54 24.40
C LYS A 180 -7.95 -2.89 25.51
N HIS A 181 -6.67 -3.23 25.59
CA HIS A 181 -5.79 -2.76 26.66
C HIS A 181 -5.06 -1.46 26.29
N ASN A 182 -4.62 -1.33 25.05
CA ASN A 182 -3.73 -0.24 24.64
C ASN A 182 -4.38 0.76 23.68
N PHE A 183 -5.58 0.49 23.16
CA PHE A 183 -6.23 1.35 22.16
C PHE A 183 -6.35 2.81 22.62
N VAL A 184 -6.80 3.02 23.87
CA VAL A 184 -6.96 4.39 24.42
C VAL A 184 -5.61 5.10 24.53
N ALA A 185 -4.55 4.38 24.97
CA ALA A 185 -3.21 4.92 25.07
C ALA A 185 -2.64 5.26 23.67
N HIS A 186 -2.82 4.37 22.69
CA HIS A 186 -2.41 4.61 21.31
C HIS A 186 -3.13 5.82 20.71
N ARG A 187 -4.44 5.89 20.87
CA ARG A 187 -5.24 7.02 20.42
C ARG A 187 -4.82 8.34 21.07
N HIS A 188 -4.54 8.34 22.36
CA HIS A 188 -4.03 9.53 23.06
C HIS A 188 -2.65 9.93 22.54
N ALA A 189 -1.76 8.99 22.30
CA ALA A 189 -0.44 9.26 21.74
C ALA A 189 -0.48 9.78 20.30
N ASP A 190 -1.44 9.31 19.50
CA ASP A 190 -1.57 9.71 18.08
C ASP A 190 -2.37 11.01 17.91
N PHE A 191 -3.45 11.15 18.66
CA PHE A 191 -4.47 12.18 18.48
C PHE A 191 -4.90 12.86 19.79
N GLY A 192 -4.06 12.88 20.82
CA GLY A 192 -4.40 13.46 22.14
C GLY A 192 -4.71 14.95 22.11
N SER A 193 -4.24 15.68 21.08
CA SER A 193 -4.58 17.09 20.84
C SER A 193 -5.93 17.29 20.16
N VAL A 194 -6.59 16.22 19.71
CA VAL A 194 -7.88 16.30 19.00
C VAL A 194 -9.02 16.20 20.00
N ALA A 195 -9.88 17.24 20.04
CA ALA A 195 -11.11 17.22 20.79
C ALA A 195 -12.18 16.42 20.03
N ILE A 196 -12.57 15.26 20.58
CA ILE A 196 -13.58 14.41 19.95
C ILE A 196 -14.96 15.02 20.11
N ARG A 197 -15.69 15.09 19.01
CA ARG A 197 -17.05 15.60 18.95
C ARG A 197 -18.02 14.52 19.40
N PRO A 198 -18.95 14.81 20.31
CA PRO A 198 -19.97 13.84 20.71
C PRO A 198 -20.89 13.49 19.52
N ASN A 199 -21.39 12.26 19.52
CA ASN A 199 -22.37 11.73 18.53
C ASN A 199 -21.90 11.73 17.05
N THR A 200 -20.60 11.66 16.81
CA THR A 200 -20.03 11.61 15.45
C THR A 200 -19.48 10.23 15.08
N ASN A 201 -20.08 9.17 15.63
CA ASN A 201 -19.69 7.79 15.38
C ASN A 201 -20.20 7.22 14.03
N LYS A 202 -21.05 7.97 13.30
CA LYS A 202 -21.57 7.57 12.00
C LYS A 202 -21.04 8.49 10.91
N ARG A 203 -20.55 7.88 9.83
CA ARG A 203 -20.12 8.59 8.63
C ARG A 203 -21.35 9.20 7.94
N PRO A 204 -21.34 10.50 7.54
CA PRO A 204 -22.42 11.08 6.75
C PRO A 204 -22.55 10.36 5.38
N GLU A 205 -23.77 10.04 4.97
CA GLU A 205 -24.04 9.31 3.71
C GLU A 205 -23.52 10.03 2.45
N THR A 206 -23.41 11.36 2.49
CA THR A 206 -22.94 12.19 1.36
C THR A 206 -21.45 12.04 1.03
N VAL A 207 -20.64 11.41 1.90
CA VAL A 207 -19.18 11.23 1.68
C VAL A 207 -18.88 9.98 0.86
N THR A 208 -19.85 9.09 0.64
CA THR A 208 -19.64 7.80 -0.04
C THR A 208 -19.37 7.93 -1.56
N THR A 209 -19.49 9.13 -2.14
CA THR A 209 -19.41 9.30 -3.61
C THR A 209 -18.00 9.62 -4.13
N ARG A 210 -16.98 9.73 -3.26
CA ARG A 210 -15.62 10.09 -3.70
C ARG A 210 -14.66 8.93 -3.98
N THR A 211 -15.07 7.69 -3.69
CA THR A 211 -14.19 6.52 -3.88
C THR A 211 -14.16 5.99 -5.33
N SER A 212 -14.91 6.60 -6.26
CA SER A 212 -15.02 6.15 -7.66
C SER A 212 -14.47 7.16 -8.68
N ARG A 213 -13.35 7.81 -8.37
CA ARG A 213 -12.73 8.73 -9.34
C ARG A 213 -11.33 8.31 -9.72
N SER A 214 -11.22 7.12 -10.28
CA SER A 214 -10.01 6.74 -11.02
C SER A 214 -10.35 5.82 -12.18
N SER A 215 -11.07 6.34 -13.17
CA SER A 215 -11.00 5.84 -14.53
C SER A 215 -11.03 7.04 -15.47
N ARG A 216 -9.90 7.73 -15.60
CA ARG A 216 -9.65 8.56 -16.77
C ARG A 216 -9.04 7.67 -17.83
N THR A 217 -9.89 7.24 -18.75
CA THR A 217 -9.51 6.83 -20.11
C THR A 217 -8.72 7.96 -20.78
N PRO A 218 -7.67 7.67 -21.54
CA PRO A 218 -6.97 8.70 -22.31
C PRO A 218 -7.90 9.25 -23.39
N ASP A 219 -8.04 10.57 -23.42
CA ASP A 219 -8.79 11.29 -24.43
C ASP A 219 -8.26 10.98 -25.82
N LYS A 220 -9.14 10.39 -26.63
CA LYS A 220 -8.97 10.25 -28.06
C LYS A 220 -9.23 11.62 -28.67
N VAL A 221 -8.19 12.23 -29.19
CA VAL A 221 -8.28 13.44 -30.01
C VAL A 221 -9.15 13.16 -31.21
N SER A 222 -10.36 13.73 -31.23
CA SER A 222 -11.25 13.73 -32.40
C SER A 222 -11.13 15.09 -33.10
N SER A 223 -10.54 15.06 -34.27
CA SER A 223 -10.53 16.18 -35.19
C SER A 223 -11.92 16.35 -35.82
N SER A 224 -12.48 17.49 -35.59
CA SER A 224 -13.72 17.97 -36.20
C SER A 224 -13.52 18.37 -37.68
N LYS A 225 -14.42 17.95 -38.55
CA LYS A 225 -14.70 18.61 -39.81
C LYS A 225 -16.20 18.59 -40.11
N PRO A 226 -16.78 19.66 -40.69
CA PRO A 226 -18.22 19.95 -40.60
C PRO A 226 -19.08 19.42 -41.76
N SER A 227 -20.31 19.26 -41.40
CA SER A 227 -21.60 19.24 -42.09
C SER A 227 -21.68 19.32 -43.61
N ARG A 228 -22.52 18.45 -44.19
CA ARG A 228 -23.55 18.88 -45.14
C ARG A 228 -24.75 17.95 -45.09
N GLU A 229 -25.92 18.56 -44.96
CA GLU A 229 -27.25 18.01 -45.08
C GLU A 229 -27.44 17.33 -46.44
N ASN A 230 -28.20 16.25 -46.53
CA ASN A 230 -29.46 16.26 -47.28
C ASN A 230 -30.28 15.01 -47.03
N ALA A 231 -31.56 15.26 -47.14
CA ALA A 231 -32.72 14.46 -46.82
C ALA A 231 -32.96 13.27 -47.77
N ASN A 232 -33.74 12.39 -47.24
CA ASN A 232 -34.93 11.77 -47.84
C ASN A 232 -34.93 10.26 -48.05
N SER A 233 -35.95 9.71 -47.52
CA SER A 233 -36.93 8.74 -48.06
C SER A 233 -36.68 7.26 -47.93
N SER A 234 -37.44 6.75 -47.00
CA SER A 234 -38.43 5.66 -47.15
C SER A 234 -38.07 4.29 -47.71
N ARG A 235 -38.52 3.34 -46.98
CA ARG A 235 -39.33 2.19 -47.33
C ARG A 235 -38.71 0.80 -47.42
N ASN A 236 -39.26 0.00 -46.56
CA ASN A 236 -39.83 -1.35 -46.75
C ASN A 236 -38.93 -2.58 -46.75
N GLN A 237 -39.16 -3.31 -45.69
CA GLN A 237 -39.78 -4.66 -45.66
C GLN A 237 -39.00 -5.85 -46.23
N SER A 238 -38.97 -6.78 -45.40
CA SER A 238 -39.29 -8.22 -45.49
C SER A 238 -38.10 -9.18 -45.48
N ASN A 239 -37.99 -9.93 -44.40
CA ASN A 239 -38.39 -11.32 -44.25
C ASN A 239 -37.57 -12.39 -45.01
N SER A 240 -37.05 -13.32 -44.29
CA SER A 240 -37.00 -14.77 -44.48
C SER A 240 -35.68 -15.33 -43.92
N LYS A 241 -35.73 -16.05 -42.84
CA LYS A 241 -35.82 -17.51 -42.64
C LYS A 241 -34.83 -18.37 -43.43
N ASN A 242 -34.21 -19.20 -42.63
CA ASN A 242 -33.82 -20.61 -42.78
C ASN A 242 -32.32 -20.86 -42.80
N THR A 243 -31.89 -21.58 -41.87
CA THR A 243 -31.83 -23.03 -41.57
C THR A 243 -30.49 -23.68 -41.91
N SER A 244 -29.92 -24.26 -40.85
CA SER A 244 -29.25 -25.56 -40.81
C SER A 244 -27.93 -25.74 -41.58
N THR A 245 -26.87 -26.24 -41.08
CA THR A 245 -26.58 -27.59 -40.67
C THR A 245 -25.08 -27.71 -40.43
N ALA A 246 -24.67 -28.33 -39.38
CA ALA A 246 -23.36 -28.98 -39.25
C ALA A 246 -23.36 -30.25 -40.13
N PRO A 247 -22.27 -30.90 -40.45
CA PRO A 247 -21.48 -31.64 -39.47
C PRO A 247 -19.97 -31.88 -39.81
N SER A 248 -19.26 -32.22 -38.76
CA SER A 248 -18.41 -33.38 -38.53
C SER A 248 -17.18 -33.69 -39.40
N ARG A 249 -16.17 -34.06 -38.65
CA ARG A 249 -15.28 -35.25 -38.78
C ARG A 249 -13.87 -35.02 -39.32
N SER A 250 -12.94 -35.18 -38.39
CA SER A 250 -12.05 -36.34 -38.16
C SER A 250 -10.81 -36.45 -39.04
N GLN A 251 -9.70 -36.58 -38.40
CA GLN A 251 -8.67 -37.63 -38.35
C GLN A 251 -7.32 -36.98 -38.17
N ARG A 252 -6.65 -37.17 -37.06
CA ARG A 252 -5.81 -38.30 -36.64
C ARG A 252 -4.69 -38.67 -37.65
N THR A 253 -3.47 -38.33 -37.32
CA THR A 253 -2.31 -39.24 -37.55
C THR A 253 -1.26 -39.03 -36.47
N THR A 254 -1.05 -40.08 -35.78
CA THR A 254 0.10 -40.51 -34.97
C THR A 254 1.29 -40.87 -35.88
N VAL A 255 2.52 -40.66 -35.41
CA VAL A 255 3.71 -41.56 -35.58
C VAL A 255 4.80 -41.01 -34.66
N THR A 256 5.06 -41.63 -33.57
CA THR A 256 6.03 -42.64 -33.12
C THR A 256 7.53 -42.28 -33.28
N ASN A 257 8.14 -42.29 -32.09
CA ASN A 257 9.31 -43.07 -31.64
C ASN A 257 10.72 -42.77 -32.16
N SER A 258 11.64 -42.58 -31.24
CA SER A 258 12.76 -43.46 -30.85
C SER A 258 13.73 -42.67 -29.98
N SER A 259 13.89 -42.96 -28.67
CA SER A 259 14.81 -43.90 -28.05
C SER A 259 16.30 -43.82 -28.49
N ASN A 260 17.12 -43.46 -27.48
CA ASN A 260 18.37 -44.16 -27.09
C ASN A 260 19.02 -43.32 -25.97
N GLN A 261 19.11 -43.78 -24.76
CA GLN A 261 19.92 -44.82 -24.11
C GLN A 261 21.42 -44.55 -24.18
N ASN A 262 21.95 -44.63 -23.01
CA ASN A 262 23.28 -45.16 -22.56
C ASN A 262 24.38 -44.12 -22.39
N SER A 263 25.22 -44.12 -21.41
CA SER A 263 25.62 -45.07 -20.37
C SER A 263 26.54 -44.37 -19.38
N ARG A 264 26.48 -44.72 -18.12
CA ARG A 264 27.48 -45.33 -17.25
C ARG A 264 28.92 -44.81 -17.30
N ASN A 265 29.42 -44.40 -16.14
CA ASN A 265 30.43 -45.09 -15.29
C ASN A 265 30.77 -44.15 -14.14
N GLN A 266 30.56 -44.47 -12.86
CA GLN A 266 31.34 -45.36 -11.97
C GLN A 266 32.84 -45.06 -11.94
N SER A 267 33.28 -44.65 -10.81
CA SER A 267 34.11 -45.34 -9.80
C SER A 267 34.74 -44.30 -8.87
N SER A 268 34.50 -44.37 -7.59
CA SER A 268 35.19 -45.11 -6.51
C SER A 268 36.64 -44.65 -6.31
N SER A 269 36.98 -44.21 -5.12
CA SER A 269 37.51 -44.89 -3.95
C SER A 269 38.22 -43.90 -3.06
N SER A 270 37.90 -43.85 -1.78
CA SER A 270 38.68 -44.34 -0.63
C SER A 270 40.05 -43.66 -0.48
N SER A 271 40.49 -43.21 0.68
CA SER A 271 40.46 -43.78 2.03
C SER A 271 41.30 -42.91 2.96
N ARG A 272 41.02 -43.01 4.25
CA ARG A 272 41.88 -42.98 5.43
C ARG A 272 42.77 -41.74 5.63
N GLY A 273 42.88 -41.20 6.79
CA GLY A 273 42.84 -41.65 8.15
C GLY A 273 43.84 -40.81 8.91
N GLY A 274 43.71 -40.60 10.16
CA GLY A 274 44.74 -40.06 11.00
C GLY A 274 44.24 -39.26 12.20
N ASP A 275 43.96 -39.99 13.23
CA ASP A 275 43.94 -39.61 14.64
C ASP A 275 45.14 -38.75 15.03
N THR A 276 44.92 -37.89 16.02
CA THR A 276 45.56 -37.92 17.38
C THR A 276 45.31 -36.62 18.06
N ARG A 277 44.52 -36.70 19.10
CA ARG A 277 44.90 -36.67 20.51
C ARG A 277 45.37 -35.31 21.09
N SER A 278 44.55 -34.84 22.00
CA SER A 278 44.86 -34.66 23.43
C SER A 278 45.54 -33.35 23.83
N SER A 279 44.89 -32.50 24.55
CA SER A 279 45.05 -32.41 26.01
C SER A 279 44.49 -31.07 26.57
N ARG A 280 43.57 -31.22 27.48
CA ARG A 280 43.34 -30.32 28.59
C ARG A 280 44.43 -30.62 29.63
N PRO A 281 44.78 -29.81 30.64
CA PRO A 281 43.87 -29.05 31.52
C PRO A 281 44.44 -27.80 32.23
N THR A 282 43.62 -27.29 33.14
CA THR A 282 43.79 -26.68 34.48
C THR A 282 44.08 -25.16 34.60
N LYS A 283 43.10 -24.48 35.19
CA LYS A 283 42.91 -23.96 36.57
C LYS A 283 44.02 -23.06 37.14
N ARG A 284 43.64 -21.87 37.53
CA ARG A 284 43.70 -21.22 38.88
C ARG A 284 43.60 -19.71 38.70
N SER A 285 42.65 -19.00 39.31
CA SER A 285 42.39 -18.66 40.71
C SER A 285 43.16 -17.44 41.20
N SER A 286 42.35 -16.53 41.73
CA SER A 286 42.61 -15.47 42.75
C SER A 286 43.44 -14.25 42.28
N GLY A 287 43.05 -13.06 42.52
CA GLY A 287 42.47 -12.38 43.66
C GLY A 287 43.14 -11.04 43.79
N ARG A 288 42.42 -10.05 43.86
CA ARG A 288 42.43 -8.89 44.75
C ARG A 288 41.54 -7.80 44.25
#